data_da17b1be5bca00142f4a9d244fdeb63f
#
_entry.id   da17b1be5bca00142f4a9d244fdeb63f
#
_cell.length_a   1.000
_cell.length_b   1.000
_cell.length_c   1.000
_cell.angle_alpha   90.00
_cell.angle_beta   90.00
_cell.angle_gamma   90.00
#
_symmetry.space_group_name_H-M   'P 1'
#
loop_
_entity.id
_entity.type
_entity.pdbx_description
1 polymer ?
#
loop_
_entity_poly.entity_id
_entity_poly.type
_entity_poly.pdbx_seq_one_letter_code
_entity_poly.pdbx_strand_id
1 'polypeptide(L)'
;MVNYKSIKLSPGLYFVSTPIGSARDITLRALDILANADVLAAEDTRTLKKLLEIHGIQLKKRSLISYHDHNASKVRPKLLAHLDQGKSIAYTSEAGTPLIADPGFSLLTEVLSLENNLISAPGPCALIAALTVA
;
A
#
# COMPACT_ATOMS: atom_id res chain seq x y z
N MET A 1 11.06 -3.05 -20.25
CA MET A 1 10.64 -4.31 -19.57
C MET A 1 10.17 -3.99 -18.16
N VAL A 2 9.05 -4.53 -17.77
CA VAL A 2 8.53 -4.36 -16.42
C VAL A 2 8.82 -5.60 -15.57
N ASN A 3 8.93 -5.42 -14.24
CA ASN A 3 9.26 -6.49 -13.31
C ASN A 3 8.05 -7.05 -12.57
N TYR A 4 6.85 -6.59 -12.89
CA TYR A 4 5.63 -7.09 -12.26
C TYR A 4 4.90 -8.07 -13.18
N LYS A 5 4.11 -8.92 -12.55
CA LYS A 5 3.24 -9.90 -13.23
C LYS A 5 1.81 -9.43 -13.23
N SER A 6 1.06 -9.81 -14.26
CA SER A 6 -0.39 -9.65 -14.28
C SER A 6 -1.01 -10.84 -13.55
N ILE A 7 -1.55 -10.60 -12.37
CA ILE A 7 -2.15 -11.62 -11.49
C ILE A 7 -3.45 -11.08 -10.92
N LYS A 8 -4.32 -11.99 -10.48
CA LYS A 8 -5.52 -11.64 -9.75
C LYS A 8 -5.23 -11.73 -8.25
N LEU A 9 -5.43 -10.63 -7.52
CA LEU A 9 -5.28 -10.62 -6.08
C LEU A 9 -6.57 -11.08 -5.39
N SER A 10 -6.44 -11.81 -4.30
CA SER A 10 -7.57 -12.09 -3.41
C SER A 10 -8.10 -10.80 -2.81
N PRO A 11 -9.43 -10.69 -2.57
CA PRO A 11 -9.98 -9.54 -1.86
C PRO A 11 -9.31 -9.32 -0.50
N GLY A 12 -9.10 -8.08 -0.13
CA GLY A 12 -8.53 -7.75 1.16
C GLY A 12 -7.66 -6.50 1.13
N LEU A 13 -7.10 -6.17 2.28
CA LEU A 13 -6.21 -5.03 2.48
C LEU A 13 -4.76 -5.52 2.51
N TYR A 14 -3.95 -4.96 1.62
CA TYR A 14 -2.53 -5.28 1.48
C TYR A 14 -1.70 -4.11 1.97
N PHE A 15 -0.95 -4.32 3.05
CA PHE A 15 0.06 -3.36 3.49
C PHE A 15 1.34 -3.60 2.70
N VAL A 16 1.75 -2.63 1.90
CA VAL A 16 2.86 -2.76 0.97
C VAL A 16 4.02 -1.87 1.41
N SER A 17 5.17 -2.49 1.68
CA SER A 17 6.39 -1.75 1.97
C SER A 17 6.98 -1.15 0.70
N THR A 18 7.37 0.12 0.77
CA THR A 18 7.93 0.89 -0.35
C THR A 18 9.36 1.34 -0.05
N PRO A 19 10.11 1.82 -1.05
CA PRO A 19 11.51 2.24 -0.85
C PRO A 19 11.65 3.34 0.21
N ILE A 20 12.79 3.31 0.91
CA ILE A 20 13.16 4.31 1.92
C ILE A 20 14.26 5.27 1.42
N GLY A 21 14.54 5.25 0.14
CA GLY A 21 15.55 6.11 -0.48
C GLY A 21 15.71 5.75 -1.95
N SER A 22 16.22 4.56 -2.23
CA SER A 22 16.38 4.10 -3.61
C SER A 22 15.10 3.45 -4.14
N ALA A 23 14.59 3.91 -5.27
CA ALA A 23 13.40 3.34 -5.91
C ALA A 23 13.56 1.86 -6.29
N ARG A 24 14.80 1.37 -6.35
CA ARG A 24 15.09 -0.04 -6.66
C ARG A 24 14.99 -0.94 -5.44
N ASP A 25 14.93 -0.38 -4.23
CA ASP A 25 14.74 -1.14 -2.99
C ASP A 25 13.25 -1.42 -2.79
N ILE A 26 12.71 -2.21 -3.70
CA ILE A 26 11.31 -2.65 -3.67
C ILE A 26 11.26 -4.13 -4.04
N THR A 27 10.37 -4.87 -3.40
CA THR A 27 10.24 -6.29 -3.72
C THR A 27 9.43 -6.49 -5.00
N LEU A 28 9.70 -7.59 -5.69
CA LEU A 28 8.89 -7.99 -6.85
C LEU A 28 7.43 -8.21 -6.46
N ARG A 29 7.19 -8.77 -5.29
CA ARG A 29 5.83 -8.97 -4.77
C ARG A 29 5.10 -7.63 -4.56
N ALA A 30 5.79 -6.62 -4.04
CA ALA A 30 5.20 -5.29 -3.89
C ALA A 30 4.79 -4.71 -5.26
N LEU A 31 5.62 -4.88 -6.27
CA LEU A 31 5.29 -4.45 -7.64
C LEU A 31 4.06 -5.19 -8.18
N ASP A 32 3.97 -6.50 -7.96
CA ASP A 32 2.82 -7.29 -8.38
C ASP A 32 1.53 -6.77 -7.72
N ILE A 33 1.57 -6.50 -6.42
CA ILE A 33 0.40 -6.00 -5.68
C ILE A 33 0.00 -4.61 -6.19
N LEU A 34 0.96 -3.69 -6.32
CA LEU A 34 0.68 -2.34 -6.78
C LEU A 34 0.15 -2.32 -8.22
N ALA A 35 0.60 -3.24 -9.06
CA ALA A 35 0.13 -3.34 -10.45
C ALA A 35 -1.29 -3.90 -10.56
N ASN A 36 -1.72 -4.75 -9.61
CA ASN A 36 -2.94 -5.54 -9.75
C ASN A 36 -4.04 -5.25 -8.73
N ALA A 37 -3.78 -4.47 -7.68
CA ALA A 37 -4.81 -4.09 -6.72
C ALA A 37 -5.91 -3.28 -7.40
N ASP A 38 -7.16 -3.52 -7.00
CA ASP A 38 -8.31 -2.80 -7.55
C ASP A 38 -8.29 -1.33 -7.15
N VAL A 39 -7.83 -1.04 -5.94
CA VAL A 39 -7.78 0.31 -5.37
C VAL A 39 -6.40 0.52 -4.76
N LEU A 40 -5.85 1.70 -4.97
CA LEU A 40 -4.60 2.12 -4.32
C LEU A 40 -4.92 3.21 -3.29
N ALA A 41 -4.38 3.06 -2.10
CA ALA A 41 -4.45 4.06 -1.05
C ALA A 41 -3.03 4.39 -0.59
N ALA A 42 -2.76 5.66 -0.35
CA ALA A 42 -1.44 6.11 0.04
C ALA A 42 -1.51 7.27 1.01
N GLU A 43 -0.57 7.30 1.95
CA GLU A 43 -0.39 8.45 2.83
C GLU A 43 -0.05 9.70 2.00
N ASP A 44 0.83 9.58 1.01
CA ASP A 44 1.11 10.61 0.02
C ASP A 44 0.94 10.04 -1.39
N THR A 45 -0.14 10.45 -2.06
CA THR A 45 -0.46 9.96 -3.41
C THR A 45 0.55 10.39 -4.46
N ARG A 46 1.21 11.54 -4.26
CA ARG A 46 2.21 12.03 -5.21
C ARG A 46 3.44 11.15 -5.20
N THR A 47 3.88 10.73 -4.03
CA THR A 47 5.02 9.82 -3.87
C THR A 47 4.71 8.47 -4.49
N LEU A 48 3.51 7.93 -4.26
CA LEU A 48 3.11 6.65 -4.87
C LEU A 48 3.02 6.76 -6.39
N LYS A 49 2.42 7.82 -6.92
CA LYS A 49 2.36 8.04 -8.38
C LYS A 49 3.74 8.01 -9.02
N LYS A 50 4.69 8.71 -8.42
CA LYS A 50 6.06 8.74 -8.91
C LYS A 50 6.70 7.36 -8.90
N LEU A 51 6.48 6.58 -7.84
CA LEU A 51 6.98 5.22 -7.74
C LEU A 51 6.39 4.32 -8.83
N LEU A 52 5.09 4.43 -9.08
CA LEU A 52 4.42 3.68 -10.15
C LEU A 52 5.03 4.01 -11.51
N GLU A 53 5.26 5.29 -11.80
CA GLU A 53 5.89 5.74 -13.05
C GLU A 53 7.29 5.15 -13.23
N ILE A 54 8.12 5.18 -12.18
CA ILE A 54 9.49 4.65 -12.22
C ILE A 54 9.48 3.17 -12.62
N HIS A 55 8.51 2.40 -12.12
CA HIS A 55 8.41 0.97 -12.38
C HIS A 55 7.49 0.59 -13.53
N GLY A 56 7.01 1.57 -14.29
CA GLY A 56 6.17 1.34 -15.46
C GLY A 56 4.79 0.79 -15.16
N ILE A 57 4.27 1.05 -13.96
CA ILE A 57 2.92 0.63 -13.54
C ILE A 57 1.92 1.72 -13.90
N GLN A 58 0.97 1.40 -14.76
CA GLN A 58 -0.07 2.34 -15.14
C GLN A 58 -1.24 2.30 -14.15
N LEU A 59 -1.68 3.47 -13.73
CA LEU A 59 -2.85 3.59 -12.85
C LEU A 59 -4.15 3.16 -13.55
N LYS A 60 -4.27 3.47 -14.84
CA LYS A 60 -5.48 3.21 -15.64
C LYS A 60 -6.70 3.87 -15.01
N LYS A 61 -7.82 3.15 -14.90
CA LYS A 61 -9.07 3.64 -14.32
C LYS A 61 -9.18 3.39 -12.81
N ARG A 62 -8.11 2.94 -12.18
CA ARG A 62 -8.13 2.61 -10.74
C ARG A 62 -8.20 3.88 -9.90
N SER A 63 -8.90 3.77 -8.77
CA SER A 63 -8.91 4.83 -7.76
C SER A 63 -7.56 4.89 -7.04
N LEU A 64 -7.06 6.10 -6.85
CA LEU A 64 -5.90 6.39 -6.02
C LEU A 64 -6.36 7.34 -4.91
N ILE A 65 -6.45 6.81 -3.70
CA ILE A 65 -7.08 7.48 -2.56
C ILE A 65 -6.00 7.95 -1.59
N SER A 66 -6.04 9.23 -1.24
CA SER A 66 -5.21 9.79 -0.17
C SER A 66 -5.76 9.37 1.17
N TYR A 67 -4.91 8.79 2.03
CA TYR A 67 -5.28 8.37 3.39
C TYR A 67 -4.17 8.71 4.36
N HIS A 68 -4.38 9.74 5.19
CA HIS A 68 -3.41 10.25 6.16
C HIS A 68 -4.13 10.68 7.44
N ASP A 69 -3.39 11.07 8.48
CA ASP A 69 -3.96 11.41 9.79
C ASP A 69 -5.04 12.48 9.73
N HIS A 70 -4.90 13.47 8.84
CA HIS A 70 -5.84 14.58 8.75
C HIS A 70 -7.15 14.23 8.06
N ASN A 71 -7.23 13.15 7.28
CA ASN A 71 -8.44 12.74 6.57
C ASN A 71 -8.90 11.32 6.91
N ALA A 72 -8.19 10.61 7.79
CA ALA A 72 -8.43 9.18 8.04
C ALA A 72 -9.88 8.88 8.44
N SER A 73 -10.45 9.64 9.39
CA SER A 73 -11.81 9.41 9.85
C SER A 73 -12.85 9.62 8.75
N LYS A 74 -12.59 10.52 7.82
CA LYS A 74 -13.49 10.84 6.70
C LYS A 74 -13.35 9.84 5.55
N VAL A 75 -12.15 9.37 5.27
CA VAL A 75 -11.83 8.50 4.12
C VAL A 75 -11.97 7.01 4.46
N ARG A 76 -11.75 6.61 5.71
CA ARG A 76 -11.81 5.21 6.13
C ARG A 76 -13.09 4.50 5.71
N PRO A 77 -14.29 5.08 5.88
CA PRO A 77 -15.53 4.42 5.44
C PRO A 77 -15.54 4.09 3.95
N LYS A 78 -14.91 4.93 3.13
CA LYS A 78 -14.80 4.71 1.68
C LYS A 78 -13.92 3.49 1.38
N LEU A 79 -12.80 3.35 2.08
CA LEU A 79 -11.93 2.18 1.94
C LEU A 79 -12.64 0.91 2.38
N LEU A 80 -13.34 0.95 3.50
CA LEU A 80 -14.10 -0.20 4.01
C LEU A 80 -15.21 -0.60 3.03
N ALA A 81 -15.88 0.35 2.39
CA ALA A 81 -16.89 0.08 1.38
C ALA A 81 -16.30 -0.68 0.18
N HIS A 82 -15.09 -0.35 -0.27
CA HIS A 82 -14.40 -1.10 -1.31
C HIS A 82 -14.12 -2.54 -0.88
N LEU A 83 -13.69 -2.74 0.36
CA LEU A 83 -13.46 -4.09 0.89
C LEU A 83 -14.75 -4.90 0.96
N ASP A 84 -15.86 -4.28 1.37
CA ASP A 84 -17.17 -4.93 1.41
C ASP A 84 -17.65 -5.35 0.01
N GLN A 85 -17.18 -4.69 -1.03
CA GLN A 85 -17.46 -5.05 -2.42
C GLN A 85 -16.56 -6.18 -2.93
N GLY A 86 -15.72 -6.76 -2.09
CA GLY A 86 -14.82 -7.83 -2.48
C GLY A 86 -13.60 -7.37 -3.26
N LYS A 87 -13.21 -6.10 -3.14
CA LYS A 87 -12.06 -5.53 -3.83
C LYS A 87 -10.77 -5.72 -3.05
N SER A 88 -9.65 -5.68 -3.76
CA SER A 88 -8.31 -5.61 -3.18
C SER A 88 -7.86 -4.16 -3.08
N ILE A 89 -7.31 -3.79 -1.91
CA ILE A 89 -6.74 -2.46 -1.67
C ILE A 89 -5.27 -2.63 -1.33
N ALA A 90 -4.40 -1.91 -2.01
CA ALA A 90 -3.00 -1.79 -1.63
C ALA A 90 -2.80 -0.45 -0.92
N TYR A 91 -2.31 -0.49 0.31
CA TYR A 91 -1.99 0.69 1.10
C TYR A 91 -0.48 0.84 1.27
N THR A 92 0.01 2.06 1.01
CA THR A 92 1.40 2.43 1.22
C THR A 92 1.50 3.62 2.16
N SER A 93 2.48 3.60 3.07
CA SER A 93 2.90 4.80 3.80
C SER A 93 3.73 5.69 2.87
N GLU A 94 4.21 6.82 3.37
CA GLU A 94 5.06 7.72 2.58
C GLU A 94 6.33 7.01 2.12
N ALA A 95 6.95 6.24 3.01
CA ALA A 95 8.13 5.43 2.72
C ALA A 95 8.23 4.27 3.69
N GLY A 96 8.77 3.14 3.24
CA GLY A 96 9.03 1.99 4.07
C GLY A 96 7.80 1.16 4.39
N THR A 97 7.84 0.51 5.55
CA THR A 97 6.80 -0.40 6.01
C THR A 97 5.66 0.36 6.69
N PRO A 98 4.41 0.18 6.26
CA PRO A 98 3.25 0.79 6.90
C PRO A 98 3.11 0.35 8.37
N LEU A 99 2.40 1.14 9.18
CA LEU A 99 2.08 0.92 10.59
C LEU A 99 3.23 1.19 11.57
N ILE A 100 4.39 1.61 11.10
CA ILE A 100 5.49 1.98 12.00
C ILE A 100 5.31 3.42 12.50
N ALA A 101 4.89 4.35 11.62
CA ALA A 101 4.67 5.75 11.95
C ALA A 101 3.69 6.41 10.98
N ASP A 102 2.49 5.83 10.80
CA ASP A 102 1.49 6.29 9.84
C ASP A 102 0.06 5.95 10.28
N PRO A 103 -0.99 6.45 9.59
CA PRO A 103 -2.39 6.28 9.99
C PRO A 103 -2.96 4.87 9.72
N GLY A 104 -2.17 3.96 9.17
CA GLY A 104 -2.64 2.62 8.83
C GLY A 104 -3.15 1.83 10.02
N PHE A 105 -2.72 2.17 11.25
CA PHE A 105 -3.14 1.45 12.46
C PHE A 105 -4.64 1.51 12.70
N SER A 106 -5.26 2.67 12.53
CA SER A 106 -6.71 2.80 12.71
C SER A 106 -7.49 2.06 11.61
N LEU A 107 -6.97 2.06 10.39
CA LEU A 107 -7.55 1.26 9.30
C LEU A 107 -7.42 -0.23 9.59
N LEU A 108 -6.27 -0.67 10.09
CA LEU A 108 -6.02 -2.06 10.49
C LEU A 108 -7.06 -2.52 11.52
N THR A 109 -7.29 -1.72 12.55
CA THR A 109 -8.23 -2.07 13.63
C THR A 109 -9.64 -2.29 13.10
N GLU A 110 -10.11 -1.41 12.22
CA GLU A 110 -11.42 -1.53 11.60
C GLU A 110 -11.52 -2.77 10.69
N VAL A 111 -10.50 -3.02 9.88
CA VAL A 111 -10.47 -4.19 8.99
C VAL A 111 -10.50 -5.49 9.77
N LEU A 112 -9.75 -5.57 10.88
CA LEU A 112 -9.76 -6.75 11.75
C LEU A 112 -11.13 -6.99 12.37
N SER A 113 -11.83 -5.92 12.76
CA SER A 113 -13.18 -6.03 13.37
C SER A 113 -14.23 -6.53 12.38
N LEU A 114 -14.00 -6.38 11.07
CA LEU A 114 -14.92 -6.79 10.01
C LEU A 114 -14.55 -8.13 9.37
N GLU A 115 -13.59 -8.85 9.95
CA GLU A 115 -13.11 -10.15 9.45
C GLU A 115 -12.62 -10.13 8.00
N ASN A 116 -12.20 -8.99 7.52
CA ASN A 116 -11.61 -8.87 6.19
C ASN A 116 -10.18 -9.45 6.15
N ASN A 117 -9.76 -9.92 5.00
CA ASN A 117 -8.40 -10.40 4.80
C ASN A 117 -7.39 -9.25 4.92
N LEU A 118 -6.35 -9.51 5.67
CA LEU A 118 -5.26 -8.56 5.88
C LEU A 118 -3.95 -9.24 5.51
N ILE A 119 -3.22 -8.65 4.57
CA ILE A 119 -1.99 -9.23 4.03
C ILE A 119 -0.85 -8.21 4.18
N SER A 120 0.27 -8.68 4.71
CA SER A 120 1.51 -7.88 4.73
C SER A 120 2.43 -8.35 3.61
N ALA A 121 2.87 -7.40 2.79
CA ALA A 121 3.94 -7.63 1.82
C ALA A 121 5.23 -7.01 2.38
N PRO A 122 6.11 -7.81 3.00
CA PRO A 122 7.30 -7.28 3.67
C PRO A 122 8.27 -6.65 2.70
N GLY A 123 9.06 -5.71 3.19
CA GLY A 123 10.04 -5.00 2.38
C GLY A 123 10.84 -4.01 3.22
N PRO A 124 11.32 -2.91 2.62
CA PRO A 124 12.16 -1.95 3.31
C PRO A 124 11.55 -1.40 4.60
N CYS A 125 12.38 -1.31 5.64
CA CYS A 125 12.01 -0.73 6.92
C CYS A 125 13.21 0.05 7.46
N ALA A 126 13.05 1.37 7.64
CA ALA A 126 14.14 2.25 8.07
C ALA A 126 14.70 1.85 9.44
N LEU A 127 13.85 1.43 10.37
CA LEU A 127 14.27 0.99 11.70
C LEU A 127 15.26 -0.17 11.61
N ILE A 128 14.93 -1.19 10.85
CA ILE A 128 15.77 -2.38 10.71
C ILE A 128 17.04 -2.05 9.92
N ALA A 129 16.93 -1.27 8.85
CA ALA A 129 18.10 -0.85 8.07
C ALA A 129 19.09 -0.06 8.94
N ALA A 130 18.61 0.85 9.77
CA ALA A 130 19.45 1.62 10.68
C ALA A 130 20.14 0.72 11.73
N LEU A 131 19.45 -0.27 12.25
CA LEU A 131 20.02 -1.19 13.23
C LEU A 131 21.20 -2.00 12.67
N THR A 132 21.21 -2.29 11.38
CA THR A 132 22.31 -3.08 10.78
C THR A 132 23.64 -2.33 10.74
N VAL A 133 23.62 -1.00 10.84
CA VAL A 133 24.80 -0.13 10.76
C VAL A 133 24.99 0.73 12.01
N ALA A 134 24.24 0.47 13.03
CA ALA A 134 24.32 1.21 14.31
C ALA A 134 25.54 0.83 15.15
#